data_51569e1fa02536e03e37cc43983e8458
#
_entry.id   51569e1fa02536e03e37cc43983e8458
#
_cell.length_a   1.000
_cell.length_b   1.000
_cell.length_c   1.000
_cell.angle_alpha   90.00
_cell.angle_beta   90.00
_cell.angle_gamma   90.00
#
_symmetry.space_group_name_H-M   'P 1'
#
loop_
_entity.id
_entity.type
_entity.pdbx_description
1 polymer ?
#
loop_
_entity_poly.entity_id
_entity_poly.type
_entity_poly.pdbx_seq_one_letter_code
_entity_poly.pdbx_strand_id
1 'polypeptide(L)'
;MTEREEMRKQPKDLERMIQAAESVRGTARVCGILANPVEHSMSPMLQNLYAESTGTDLVYVPFKVKEEELQAAVSGAFALNILGMNVTVPHKQAVMKYLDDVDEAAREVGAVNTLVRTERGYKGYNTDVEGLRRTVEEAGFAVNGRDCLLIGAGGAARAAVCMMARGKAGSITVLNRSLEKAEELAEYGNRMAGRDLMKALPLSQWKELPGKRYLAIQCTSVGMHPAVDAAPIEDREFYQLIEEALDVIYTPAETKFMHLVREAGGRAVNGLKMLVYQGAASYELWNPGTKIEKETLALAEALIQKRLRPEQKHLVLIGFMGAGKTSVGKELAELLGCALCDTDQETERQAGMAVSEIFRLQGEESFRKMETDTLRRLLKQTDRDSGFTVISAGGGLVLREENQRLLKENVVCVYLKSSPGQILHRLQGDTSRPLLQGGNVREKVEGLMAARGPVYEKAADITVNTDGRTPGEIAREIAAFAKSS
;
A
#
# COMPACT_ATOMS: atom_id res chain seq x y z
N MET A 1 -12.00 -17.31 42.48
CA MET A 1 -12.31 -16.21 41.52
C MET A 1 -13.53 -16.67 40.75
N THR A 2 -14.64 -16.02 40.97
CA THR A 2 -15.97 -16.53 40.64
C THR A 2 -16.40 -16.04 39.26
N GLU A 3 -17.13 -16.89 38.52
CA GLU A 3 -17.79 -16.66 37.21
C GLU A 3 -18.57 -15.32 37.07
N ARG A 4 -18.62 -14.51 38.09
CA ARG A 4 -19.25 -13.18 38.12
C ARG A 4 -18.34 -12.04 37.63
N GLU A 5 -17.04 -12.24 37.46
CA GLU A 5 -16.12 -11.22 36.93
C GLU A 5 -15.98 -11.23 35.41
N GLU A 6 -16.31 -12.32 34.75
CA GLU A 6 -16.29 -12.40 33.27
C GLU A 6 -17.51 -11.72 32.60
N MET A 7 -18.56 -11.37 33.33
CA MET A 7 -19.79 -10.77 32.77
C MET A 7 -19.82 -9.23 32.80
N ARG A 8 -18.71 -8.55 33.10
CA ARG A 8 -18.59 -7.10 32.89
C ARG A 8 -17.85 -6.81 31.59
N LYS A 9 -18.41 -7.22 30.46
CA LYS A 9 -18.06 -6.56 29.18
C LYS A 9 -18.33 -5.07 29.35
N GLN A 10 -17.36 -4.24 28.99
CA GLN A 10 -17.51 -2.79 29.11
C GLN A 10 -18.73 -2.34 28.30
N PRO A 11 -19.46 -1.28 28.72
CA PRO A 11 -20.63 -0.76 27.99
C PRO A 11 -20.37 -0.56 26.48
N LYS A 12 -19.15 -0.14 26.12
CA LYS A 12 -18.71 0.03 24.71
C LYS A 12 -18.70 -1.28 23.90
N ASP A 13 -18.42 -2.42 24.53
CA ASP A 13 -18.44 -3.71 23.83
C ASP A 13 -19.88 -4.18 23.57
N LEU A 14 -20.80 -3.90 24.51
CA LEU A 14 -22.21 -4.22 24.35
C LEU A 14 -22.86 -3.36 23.26
N GLU A 15 -22.62 -2.04 23.25
CA GLU A 15 -23.09 -1.15 22.18
C GLU A 15 -22.58 -1.58 20.81
N ARG A 16 -21.29 -1.94 20.71
CA ARG A 16 -20.70 -2.45 19.46
C ARG A 16 -21.34 -3.77 19.02
N MET A 17 -21.65 -4.66 19.95
CA MET A 17 -22.33 -5.92 19.65
C MET A 17 -23.77 -5.68 19.18
N ILE A 18 -24.52 -4.76 19.81
CA ILE A 18 -25.88 -4.37 19.40
C ILE A 18 -25.82 -3.75 18.00
N GLN A 19 -24.93 -2.78 17.77
CA GLN A 19 -24.76 -2.15 16.47
C GLN A 19 -24.40 -3.17 15.38
N ALA A 20 -23.54 -4.15 15.66
CA ALA A 20 -23.21 -5.22 14.73
C ALA A 20 -24.41 -6.14 14.45
N ALA A 21 -25.22 -6.46 15.47
CA ALA A 21 -26.42 -7.29 15.33
C ALA A 21 -27.53 -6.57 14.53
N GLU A 22 -27.63 -5.24 14.65
CA GLU A 22 -28.62 -4.43 13.97
C GLU A 22 -28.16 -3.93 12.59
N SER A 23 -26.91 -4.20 12.20
CA SER A 23 -26.33 -3.74 10.93
C SER A 23 -26.94 -4.38 9.69
N VAL A 24 -27.60 -5.55 9.82
CA VAL A 24 -28.30 -6.22 8.72
C VAL A 24 -29.79 -6.38 9.08
N ARG A 25 -30.63 -5.66 8.38
CA ARG A 25 -32.10 -5.69 8.57
C ARG A 25 -32.76 -6.52 7.50
N GLY A 26 -33.99 -6.98 7.75
CA GLY A 26 -34.79 -7.73 6.78
C GLY A 26 -35.17 -6.91 5.52
N THR A 27 -35.00 -5.59 5.57
CA THR A 27 -35.20 -4.64 4.46
C THR A 27 -33.92 -4.33 3.69
N ALA A 28 -32.77 -4.81 4.16
CA ALA A 28 -31.48 -4.50 3.57
C ALA A 28 -31.41 -5.00 2.12
N ARG A 29 -31.03 -4.10 1.21
CA ARG A 29 -30.71 -4.46 -0.17
C ARG A 29 -29.32 -5.09 -0.21
N VAL A 30 -29.15 -6.13 -1.02
CA VAL A 30 -27.87 -6.84 -1.10
C VAL A 30 -27.17 -6.53 -2.41
N CYS A 31 -25.89 -6.17 -2.30
CA CYS A 31 -24.94 -6.13 -3.39
C CYS A 31 -23.73 -7.02 -3.06
N GLY A 32 -22.86 -7.27 -4.02
CA GLY A 32 -21.67 -8.06 -3.74
C GLY A 32 -20.61 -8.02 -4.83
N ILE A 33 -19.58 -8.85 -4.65
CA ILE A 33 -18.52 -9.04 -5.66
C ILE A 33 -18.40 -10.50 -6.03
N LEU A 34 -18.35 -10.80 -7.34
CA LEU A 34 -18.00 -12.10 -7.89
C LEU A 34 -16.51 -12.14 -8.22
N ALA A 35 -15.76 -13.02 -7.57
CA ALA A 35 -14.30 -13.13 -7.74
C ALA A 35 -13.80 -14.54 -7.38
N ASN A 36 -12.58 -14.85 -7.84
CA ASN A 36 -11.82 -16.00 -7.36
C ASN A 36 -10.30 -15.76 -7.56
N PRO A 37 -9.51 -15.52 -6.49
CA PRO A 37 -9.92 -15.41 -5.07
C PRO A 37 -10.68 -14.12 -4.75
N VAL A 38 -11.35 -14.04 -3.59
CA VAL A 38 -12.15 -12.90 -3.17
C VAL A 38 -11.68 -12.31 -1.82
N GLU A 39 -10.89 -13.07 -1.10
CA GLU A 39 -10.53 -12.84 0.32
C GLU A 39 -9.79 -11.51 0.56
N HIS A 40 -9.05 -11.03 -0.43
CA HIS A 40 -8.26 -9.80 -0.34
C HIS A 40 -8.94 -8.56 -0.94
N SER A 41 -10.21 -8.70 -1.36
CA SER A 41 -10.93 -7.58 -1.96
C SER A 41 -11.22 -6.47 -0.96
N MET A 42 -10.92 -5.23 -1.34
CA MET A 42 -11.29 -4.02 -0.59
C MET A 42 -12.72 -3.54 -0.89
N SER A 43 -13.38 -4.11 -1.91
CA SER A 43 -14.72 -3.68 -2.31
C SER A 43 -15.77 -3.79 -1.20
N PRO A 44 -15.80 -4.84 -0.35
CA PRO A 44 -16.77 -4.90 0.74
C PRO A 44 -16.65 -3.74 1.73
N MET A 45 -15.42 -3.35 2.07
CA MET A 45 -15.18 -2.20 2.96
C MET A 45 -15.64 -0.90 2.32
N LEU A 46 -15.29 -0.68 1.04
CA LEU A 46 -15.66 0.52 0.30
C LEU A 46 -17.18 0.68 0.17
N GLN A 47 -17.86 -0.35 -0.30
CA GLN A 47 -19.28 -0.29 -0.60
C GLN A 47 -20.14 -0.15 0.67
N ASN A 48 -19.76 -0.83 1.75
CA ASN A 48 -20.44 -0.68 3.04
C ASN A 48 -20.18 0.72 3.65
N LEU A 49 -18.98 1.30 3.47
CA LEU A 49 -18.71 2.69 3.84
C LEU A 49 -19.60 3.68 3.07
N TYR A 50 -19.77 3.46 1.76
CA TYR A 50 -20.65 4.32 0.94
C TYR A 50 -22.10 4.18 1.35
N ALA A 51 -22.57 2.96 1.67
CA ALA A 51 -23.91 2.75 2.18
C ALA A 51 -24.15 3.50 3.50
N GLU A 52 -23.24 3.40 4.44
CA GLU A 52 -23.29 4.11 5.72
C GLU A 52 -23.30 5.64 5.51
N SER A 53 -22.39 6.16 4.68
CA SER A 53 -22.25 7.60 4.46
C SER A 53 -23.48 8.24 3.78
N THR A 54 -24.26 7.44 3.04
CA THR A 54 -25.48 7.90 2.34
C THR A 54 -26.76 7.55 3.08
N GLY A 55 -26.67 6.88 4.24
CA GLY A 55 -27.84 6.39 4.99
C GLY A 55 -28.66 5.33 4.24
N THR A 56 -28.02 4.61 3.31
CA THR A 56 -28.69 3.60 2.48
C THR A 56 -28.70 2.26 3.20
N ASP A 57 -29.87 1.63 3.34
CA ASP A 57 -30.01 0.27 3.88
C ASP A 57 -29.55 -0.76 2.82
N LEU A 58 -28.22 -0.91 2.72
CA LEU A 58 -27.55 -1.78 1.75
C LEU A 58 -26.39 -2.51 2.42
N VAL A 59 -26.28 -3.80 2.15
CA VAL A 59 -25.17 -4.65 2.60
C VAL A 59 -24.41 -5.19 1.40
N TYR A 60 -23.10 -5.08 1.42
CA TYR A 60 -22.23 -5.58 0.37
C TYR A 60 -21.38 -6.74 0.87
N VAL A 61 -21.46 -7.89 0.17
CA VAL A 61 -20.82 -9.15 0.57
C VAL A 61 -19.94 -9.74 -0.54
N PRO A 62 -18.87 -10.49 -0.17
CA PRO A 62 -18.03 -11.19 -1.14
C PRO A 62 -18.64 -12.55 -1.50
N PHE A 63 -18.60 -12.91 -2.79
CA PHE A 63 -18.98 -14.22 -3.31
C PHE A 63 -17.79 -14.84 -4.04
N LYS A 64 -17.26 -15.95 -3.52
CA LYS A 64 -16.22 -16.73 -4.18
C LYS A 64 -16.88 -17.66 -5.19
N VAL A 65 -16.64 -17.40 -6.47
CA VAL A 65 -17.26 -18.10 -7.60
C VAL A 65 -16.18 -18.63 -8.52
N LYS A 66 -16.22 -19.93 -8.83
CA LYS A 66 -15.34 -20.53 -9.84
C LYS A 66 -15.83 -20.22 -11.24
N GLU A 67 -14.97 -20.36 -12.25
CA GLU A 67 -15.32 -20.03 -13.64
C GLU A 67 -16.49 -20.86 -14.17
N GLU A 68 -16.51 -22.14 -13.86
CA GLU A 68 -17.57 -23.07 -14.22
C GLU A 68 -18.93 -22.80 -13.55
N GLU A 69 -18.93 -22.08 -12.44
CA GLU A 69 -20.11 -21.74 -11.65
C GLU A 69 -20.70 -20.36 -11.98
N LEU A 70 -20.02 -19.57 -12.83
CA LEU A 70 -20.37 -18.17 -13.07
C LEU A 70 -21.79 -17.98 -13.58
N GLN A 71 -22.28 -18.84 -14.52
CA GLN A 71 -23.65 -18.77 -15.03
C GLN A 71 -24.68 -18.99 -13.92
N ALA A 72 -24.47 -20.03 -13.11
CA ALA A 72 -25.37 -20.34 -12.00
C ALA A 72 -25.35 -19.22 -10.94
N ALA A 73 -24.18 -18.63 -10.68
CA ALA A 73 -24.04 -17.52 -9.74
C ALA A 73 -24.82 -16.27 -10.20
N VAL A 74 -24.72 -15.89 -11.48
CA VAL A 74 -25.47 -14.75 -12.04
C VAL A 74 -26.99 -14.99 -12.00
N SER A 75 -27.43 -16.18 -12.41
CA SER A 75 -28.85 -16.55 -12.39
C SER A 75 -29.41 -16.66 -10.96
N GLY A 76 -28.63 -17.25 -10.05
CA GLY A 76 -28.98 -17.35 -8.64
C GLY A 76 -29.06 -15.99 -7.96
N ALA A 77 -28.13 -15.09 -8.24
CA ALA A 77 -28.14 -13.71 -7.74
C ALA A 77 -29.41 -12.97 -8.19
N PHE A 78 -29.83 -13.17 -9.43
CA PHE A 78 -31.09 -12.60 -9.92
C PHE A 78 -32.30 -13.16 -9.18
N ALA A 79 -32.37 -14.46 -8.98
CA ALA A 79 -33.45 -15.14 -8.24
C ALA A 79 -33.49 -14.70 -6.76
N LEU A 80 -32.35 -14.43 -6.13
CA LEU A 80 -32.22 -13.93 -4.76
C LEU A 80 -32.45 -12.41 -4.63
N ASN A 81 -32.86 -11.74 -5.70
CA ASN A 81 -33.13 -10.30 -5.72
C ASN A 81 -31.90 -9.42 -5.36
N ILE A 82 -30.68 -9.88 -5.66
CA ILE A 82 -29.46 -9.08 -5.47
C ILE A 82 -29.50 -7.88 -6.39
N LEU A 83 -29.34 -6.67 -5.82
CA LEU A 83 -29.48 -5.40 -6.53
C LEU A 83 -28.39 -5.20 -7.60
N GLY A 84 -27.18 -5.61 -7.30
CA GLY A 84 -26.07 -5.49 -8.23
C GLY A 84 -24.80 -6.17 -7.73
N MET A 85 -23.84 -6.34 -8.60
CA MET A 85 -22.60 -7.02 -8.26
C MET A 85 -21.41 -6.36 -8.98
N ASN A 86 -20.30 -6.21 -8.28
CA ASN A 86 -19.03 -6.06 -8.98
C ASN A 86 -18.56 -7.42 -9.50
N VAL A 87 -17.78 -7.38 -10.56
CA VAL A 87 -17.16 -8.56 -11.17
C VAL A 87 -15.67 -8.25 -11.36
N THR A 88 -14.80 -9.13 -10.86
CA THR A 88 -13.36 -9.00 -11.06
C THR A 88 -12.75 -10.28 -11.63
N VAL A 89 -11.45 -10.38 -11.60
CA VAL A 89 -10.69 -11.53 -12.13
C VAL A 89 -11.20 -12.83 -11.50
N PRO A 90 -11.40 -13.88 -12.33
CA PRO A 90 -11.17 -13.97 -13.78
C PRO A 90 -12.40 -13.63 -14.65
N HIS A 91 -13.50 -13.19 -14.09
CA HIS A 91 -14.84 -13.22 -14.65
C HIS A 91 -15.24 -12.05 -15.56
N LYS A 92 -14.49 -10.93 -15.59
CA LYS A 92 -14.89 -9.67 -16.28
C LYS A 92 -15.31 -9.83 -17.74
N GLN A 93 -14.69 -10.73 -18.48
CA GLN A 93 -15.04 -11.02 -19.88
C GLN A 93 -16.12 -12.10 -19.97
N ALA A 94 -15.95 -13.17 -19.21
CA ALA A 94 -16.82 -14.33 -19.27
C ALA A 94 -18.26 -14.01 -18.86
N VAL A 95 -18.48 -13.05 -17.97
CA VAL A 95 -19.81 -12.68 -17.46
C VAL A 95 -20.70 -12.08 -18.55
N MET A 96 -20.12 -11.42 -19.55
CA MET A 96 -20.87 -10.68 -20.57
C MET A 96 -21.92 -11.53 -21.31
N LYS A 97 -21.63 -12.80 -21.52
CA LYS A 97 -22.55 -13.74 -22.21
C LYS A 97 -23.76 -14.17 -21.37
N TYR A 98 -23.81 -13.81 -20.09
CA TYR A 98 -24.90 -14.15 -19.19
C TYR A 98 -25.74 -12.91 -18.79
N LEU A 99 -25.53 -11.78 -19.49
CA LEU A 99 -26.22 -10.52 -19.22
C LEU A 99 -27.30 -10.24 -20.26
N ASP A 100 -28.37 -9.55 -19.86
CA ASP A 100 -29.43 -9.12 -20.77
C ASP A 100 -28.97 -8.00 -21.69
N ASP A 101 -28.18 -7.08 -21.14
CA ASP A 101 -27.65 -5.93 -21.87
C ASP A 101 -26.25 -5.56 -21.35
N VAL A 102 -25.49 -4.88 -22.18
CA VAL A 102 -24.16 -4.38 -21.84
C VAL A 102 -24.09 -2.92 -22.28
N ASP A 103 -23.65 -2.06 -21.39
CA ASP A 103 -23.42 -0.65 -21.70
C ASP A 103 -22.41 -0.45 -22.83
N GLU A 104 -22.53 0.62 -23.61
CA GLU A 104 -21.67 0.89 -24.75
C GLU A 104 -20.19 0.95 -24.35
N ALA A 105 -19.86 1.65 -23.25
CA ALA A 105 -18.50 1.70 -22.74
C ALA A 105 -17.95 0.31 -22.35
N ALA A 106 -18.78 -0.52 -21.75
CA ALA A 106 -18.38 -1.88 -21.38
C ALA A 106 -18.22 -2.79 -22.61
N ARG A 107 -19.01 -2.58 -23.67
CA ARG A 107 -18.82 -3.28 -24.96
C ARG A 107 -17.53 -2.85 -25.64
N GLU A 108 -17.23 -1.55 -25.66
CA GLU A 108 -15.97 -1.02 -26.15
C GLU A 108 -14.77 -1.55 -25.39
N VAL A 109 -14.83 -1.66 -24.06
CA VAL A 109 -13.74 -2.27 -23.26
C VAL A 109 -13.64 -3.78 -23.49
N GLY A 110 -14.75 -4.43 -23.84
CA GLY A 110 -14.84 -5.89 -23.95
C GLY A 110 -14.77 -6.59 -22.59
N ALA A 111 -15.15 -5.88 -21.52
CA ALA A 111 -15.16 -6.40 -20.15
C ALA A 111 -16.18 -5.63 -19.29
N VAL A 112 -16.81 -6.35 -18.39
CA VAL A 112 -17.78 -5.83 -17.40
C VAL A 112 -17.20 -6.00 -16.01
N ASN A 113 -17.25 -4.95 -15.18
CA ASN A 113 -16.88 -5.00 -13.77
C ASN A 113 -18.03 -4.66 -12.82
N THR A 114 -19.21 -4.26 -13.35
CA THR A 114 -20.38 -3.87 -12.54
C THR A 114 -21.66 -4.35 -13.21
N LEU A 115 -22.48 -5.11 -12.46
CA LEU A 115 -23.78 -5.57 -12.86
C LEU A 115 -24.84 -4.74 -12.12
N VAL A 116 -25.84 -4.28 -12.85
CA VAL A 116 -27.00 -3.57 -12.31
C VAL A 116 -28.26 -4.35 -12.67
N ARG A 117 -29.09 -4.65 -11.68
CA ARG A 117 -30.32 -5.39 -11.87
C ARG A 117 -31.30 -4.64 -12.79
N THR A 118 -31.90 -5.38 -13.71
CA THR A 118 -33.01 -4.94 -14.58
C THR A 118 -34.27 -5.76 -14.28
N GLU A 119 -35.32 -5.56 -15.02
CA GLU A 119 -36.54 -6.39 -14.91
C GLU A 119 -36.32 -7.87 -15.35
N ARG A 120 -35.35 -8.12 -16.24
CA ARG A 120 -35.16 -9.43 -16.87
C ARG A 120 -33.89 -10.15 -16.44
N GLY A 121 -32.92 -9.44 -15.87
CA GLY A 121 -31.62 -9.97 -15.47
C GLY A 121 -30.68 -8.87 -15.01
N TYR A 122 -29.50 -8.76 -15.63
CA TYR A 122 -28.54 -7.74 -15.32
C TYR A 122 -28.02 -7.01 -16.56
N LYS A 123 -27.87 -5.70 -16.45
CA LYS A 123 -27.10 -4.89 -17.39
C LYS A 123 -25.67 -4.72 -16.89
N GLY A 124 -24.67 -4.95 -17.77
CA GLY A 124 -23.25 -4.85 -17.46
C GLY A 124 -22.67 -3.48 -17.76
N TYR A 125 -21.82 -2.99 -16.88
CA TYR A 125 -21.10 -1.71 -17.01
C TYR A 125 -19.60 -1.93 -16.76
N ASN A 126 -18.79 -0.95 -17.18
CA ASN A 126 -17.37 -0.89 -16.85
C ASN A 126 -17.04 0.43 -16.17
N THR A 127 -16.89 0.40 -14.84
CA THR A 127 -16.55 1.57 -14.03
C THR A 127 -15.05 1.81 -13.91
N ASP A 128 -14.18 0.91 -14.43
CA ASP A 128 -12.73 1.11 -14.43
C ASP A 128 -12.34 2.33 -15.28
N VAL A 129 -13.05 2.56 -16.41
CA VAL A 129 -12.86 3.73 -17.27
C VAL A 129 -13.09 5.03 -16.52
N GLU A 130 -14.18 5.08 -15.74
CA GLU A 130 -14.52 6.26 -14.92
C GLU A 130 -13.54 6.43 -13.75
N GLY A 131 -13.12 5.32 -13.12
CA GLY A 131 -12.10 5.33 -12.09
C GLY A 131 -10.77 5.92 -12.57
N LEU A 132 -10.31 5.47 -13.74
CA LEU A 132 -9.11 6.01 -14.39
C LEU A 132 -9.26 7.51 -14.71
N ARG A 133 -10.39 7.88 -15.33
CA ARG A 133 -10.66 9.28 -15.71
C ARG A 133 -10.60 10.21 -14.51
N ARG A 134 -11.36 9.91 -13.43
CA ARG A 134 -11.35 10.73 -12.21
C ARG A 134 -9.96 10.80 -11.57
N THR A 135 -9.20 9.70 -11.59
CA THR A 135 -7.84 9.67 -11.02
C THR A 135 -6.88 10.57 -11.80
N VAL A 136 -6.91 10.51 -13.12
CA VAL A 136 -6.07 11.31 -14.01
C VAL A 136 -6.42 12.80 -13.88
N GLU A 137 -7.72 13.14 -13.86
CA GLU A 137 -8.20 14.53 -13.70
C GLU A 137 -7.81 15.12 -12.34
N GLU A 138 -7.98 14.36 -11.23
CA GLU A 138 -7.61 14.85 -9.90
C GLU A 138 -6.10 15.01 -9.74
N ALA A 139 -5.30 14.16 -10.39
CA ALA A 139 -3.86 14.32 -10.44
C ALA A 139 -3.43 15.59 -11.24
N GLY A 140 -4.37 16.23 -11.93
CA GLY A 140 -4.11 17.36 -12.81
C GLY A 140 -3.39 16.95 -14.09
N PHE A 141 -3.54 15.71 -14.52
CA PHE A 141 -2.93 15.19 -15.75
C PHE A 141 -3.89 15.43 -16.94
N ALA A 142 -3.38 16.06 -17.99
CA ALA A 142 -4.16 16.31 -19.18
C ALA A 142 -3.99 15.17 -20.19
N VAL A 143 -5.09 14.64 -20.71
CA VAL A 143 -5.09 13.60 -21.78
C VAL A 143 -5.25 14.23 -23.15
N ASN A 144 -6.06 15.29 -23.24
CA ASN A 144 -6.41 15.92 -24.53
C ASN A 144 -5.16 16.42 -25.29
N GLY A 145 -4.99 15.91 -26.49
CA GLY A 145 -3.87 16.26 -27.39
C GLY A 145 -2.52 15.69 -26.97
N ARG A 146 -2.43 14.96 -25.84
CA ARG A 146 -1.15 14.42 -25.31
C ARG A 146 -0.71 13.16 -26.07
N ASP A 147 0.60 13.01 -26.19
CA ASP A 147 1.21 11.74 -26.54
C ASP A 147 1.26 10.86 -25.27
N CYS A 148 0.68 9.66 -25.38
CA CYS A 148 0.52 8.76 -24.24
C CYS A 148 1.34 7.47 -24.44
N LEU A 149 1.85 6.92 -23.33
CA LEU A 149 2.43 5.59 -23.26
C LEU A 149 1.51 4.68 -22.43
N LEU A 150 1.19 3.52 -22.98
CA LEU A 150 0.46 2.49 -22.27
C LEU A 150 1.38 1.29 -22.07
N ILE A 151 1.71 0.95 -20.85
CA ILE A 151 2.59 -0.16 -20.50
C ILE A 151 1.74 -1.34 -20.08
N GLY A 152 1.70 -2.39 -20.92
CA GLY A 152 0.86 -3.57 -20.72
C GLY A 152 -0.33 -3.63 -21.68
N ALA A 153 -0.87 -4.85 -21.90
CA ALA A 153 -1.98 -5.12 -22.81
C ALA A 153 -3.05 -6.03 -22.16
N GLY A 154 -3.27 -5.89 -20.85
CA GLY A 154 -4.26 -6.65 -20.08
C GLY A 154 -5.63 -5.94 -19.98
N GLY A 155 -6.49 -6.43 -19.08
CA GLY A 155 -7.84 -5.87 -18.87
C GLY A 155 -7.86 -4.41 -18.43
N ALA A 156 -6.96 -3.99 -17.54
CA ALA A 156 -6.82 -2.59 -17.15
C ALA A 156 -6.34 -1.71 -18.31
N ALA A 157 -5.49 -2.24 -19.19
CA ALA A 157 -5.01 -1.55 -20.38
C ALA A 157 -6.14 -1.22 -21.36
N ARG A 158 -7.13 -2.12 -21.53
CA ARG A 158 -8.32 -1.84 -22.36
C ARG A 158 -9.16 -0.67 -21.81
N ALA A 159 -9.36 -0.63 -20.50
CA ALA A 159 -10.05 0.50 -19.85
C ALA A 159 -9.24 1.81 -20.03
N ALA A 160 -7.91 1.74 -19.91
CA ALA A 160 -7.03 2.90 -20.15
C ALA A 160 -7.09 3.39 -21.61
N VAL A 161 -7.12 2.49 -22.59
CA VAL A 161 -7.32 2.84 -24.02
C VAL A 161 -8.64 3.59 -24.19
N CYS A 162 -9.74 3.04 -23.66
CA CYS A 162 -11.05 3.68 -23.76
C CYS A 162 -11.04 5.08 -23.12
N MET A 163 -10.46 5.21 -21.93
CA MET A 163 -10.32 6.50 -21.23
C MET A 163 -9.50 7.50 -22.03
N MET A 164 -8.34 7.10 -22.54
CA MET A 164 -7.46 7.99 -23.34
C MET A 164 -8.09 8.39 -24.68
N ALA A 165 -8.74 7.45 -25.37
CA ALA A 165 -9.40 7.75 -26.64
C ALA A 165 -10.58 8.73 -26.45
N ARG A 166 -11.43 8.51 -25.44
CA ARG A 166 -12.52 9.43 -25.07
C ARG A 166 -11.99 10.77 -24.57
N GLY A 167 -10.86 10.77 -23.88
CA GLY A 167 -10.12 11.96 -23.47
C GLY A 167 -9.42 12.70 -24.60
N LYS A 168 -9.58 12.23 -25.86
CA LYS A 168 -8.97 12.82 -27.07
C LYS A 168 -7.45 12.87 -27.03
N ALA A 169 -6.79 11.79 -26.60
CA ALA A 169 -5.33 11.67 -26.68
C ALA A 169 -4.84 11.96 -28.11
N GLY A 170 -3.68 12.60 -28.23
CA GLY A 170 -3.05 12.90 -29.52
C GLY A 170 -2.55 11.63 -30.20
N SER A 171 -1.82 10.81 -29.46
CA SER A 171 -1.36 9.48 -29.86
C SER A 171 -1.22 8.56 -28.65
N ILE A 172 -1.24 7.24 -28.87
CA ILE A 172 -1.01 6.25 -27.81
C ILE A 172 0.01 5.23 -28.34
N THR A 173 1.12 5.03 -27.64
CA THR A 173 2.05 3.93 -27.93
C THR A 173 1.90 2.86 -26.85
N VAL A 174 1.55 1.64 -27.27
CA VAL A 174 1.45 0.48 -26.39
C VAL A 174 2.81 -0.21 -26.32
N LEU A 175 3.36 -0.30 -25.11
CA LEU A 175 4.57 -1.05 -24.82
C LEU A 175 4.21 -2.33 -24.09
N ASN A 176 4.49 -3.49 -24.67
CA ASN A 176 4.19 -4.77 -24.03
C ASN A 176 5.29 -5.81 -24.30
N ARG A 177 5.42 -6.81 -23.41
CA ARG A 177 6.37 -7.91 -23.58
C ARG A 177 6.04 -8.77 -24.80
N SER A 178 4.77 -9.08 -25.05
CA SER A 178 4.28 -9.72 -26.27
C SER A 178 3.84 -8.63 -27.24
N LEU A 179 4.54 -8.53 -28.39
CA LEU A 179 4.20 -7.59 -29.44
C LEU A 179 2.80 -7.89 -30.00
N GLU A 180 2.48 -9.15 -30.23
CA GLU A 180 1.17 -9.61 -30.75
C GLU A 180 0.00 -9.03 -29.90
N LYS A 181 0.07 -9.14 -28.57
CA LYS A 181 -0.97 -8.57 -27.68
C LYS A 181 -1.01 -7.04 -27.72
N ALA A 182 0.12 -6.39 -27.94
CA ALA A 182 0.17 -4.94 -28.11
C ALA A 182 -0.46 -4.50 -29.42
N GLU A 183 -0.20 -5.24 -30.51
CA GLU A 183 -0.80 -5.01 -31.84
C GLU A 183 -2.31 -5.23 -31.81
N GLU A 184 -2.79 -6.34 -31.24
CA GLU A 184 -4.23 -6.60 -31.04
C GLU A 184 -4.92 -5.44 -30.27
N LEU A 185 -4.27 -4.92 -29.21
CA LEU A 185 -4.79 -3.80 -28.45
C LEU A 185 -4.76 -2.48 -29.24
N ALA A 186 -3.71 -2.25 -30.04
CA ALA A 186 -3.59 -1.07 -30.87
C ALA A 186 -4.63 -1.08 -32.00
N GLU A 187 -4.81 -2.21 -32.71
CA GLU A 187 -5.86 -2.38 -33.73
C GLU A 187 -7.26 -2.16 -33.14
N TYR A 188 -7.50 -2.73 -31.95
CA TYR A 188 -8.75 -2.53 -31.25
C TYR A 188 -9.00 -1.03 -30.96
N GLY A 189 -8.01 -0.31 -30.39
CA GLY A 189 -8.13 1.11 -30.09
C GLY A 189 -8.27 1.98 -31.34
N ASN A 190 -7.61 1.63 -32.44
CA ASN A 190 -7.75 2.32 -33.74
C ASN A 190 -9.15 2.15 -34.32
N ARG A 191 -9.71 0.92 -34.28
CA ARG A 191 -11.11 0.69 -34.69
C ARG A 191 -12.10 1.49 -33.86
N MET A 192 -11.92 1.52 -32.52
CA MET A 192 -12.77 2.29 -31.62
C MET A 192 -12.67 3.80 -31.85
N ALA A 193 -11.47 4.32 -32.11
CA ALA A 193 -11.24 5.74 -32.36
C ALA A 193 -11.63 6.20 -33.77
N GLY A 194 -11.84 5.28 -34.71
CA GLY A 194 -12.07 5.56 -36.11
C GLY A 194 -10.89 6.25 -36.82
N ARG A 195 -9.68 6.14 -36.28
CA ARG A 195 -8.43 6.73 -36.81
C ARG A 195 -7.21 5.98 -36.27
N ASP A 196 -6.06 6.22 -36.92
CA ASP A 196 -4.76 5.71 -36.46
C ASP A 196 -4.30 6.48 -35.19
N LEU A 197 -4.89 6.14 -34.03
CA LEU A 197 -4.59 6.70 -32.75
C LEU A 197 -3.41 6.00 -32.08
N MET A 198 -3.29 4.68 -32.30
CA MET A 198 -2.42 3.80 -31.54
C MET A 198 -1.40 3.08 -32.40
N LYS A 199 -0.24 2.83 -31.83
CA LYS A 199 0.79 1.93 -32.35
C LYS A 199 1.33 1.02 -31.26
N ALA A 200 1.89 -0.11 -31.64
CA ALA A 200 2.47 -1.10 -30.75
C ALA A 200 3.99 -1.17 -30.90
N LEU A 201 4.68 -1.36 -29.78
CA LEU A 201 6.10 -1.66 -29.73
C LEU A 201 6.37 -2.70 -28.63
N PRO A 202 7.34 -3.61 -28.81
CA PRO A 202 7.80 -4.43 -27.70
C PRO A 202 8.53 -3.56 -26.66
N LEU A 203 8.47 -3.95 -25.39
CA LEU A 203 9.15 -3.22 -24.28
C LEU A 203 10.65 -3.01 -24.56
N SER A 204 11.31 -3.95 -25.22
CA SER A 204 12.74 -3.88 -25.54
C SER A 204 13.09 -2.79 -26.57
N GLN A 205 12.12 -2.33 -27.34
CA GLN A 205 12.30 -1.31 -28.39
C GLN A 205 11.84 0.09 -27.95
N TRP A 206 11.75 0.34 -26.64
CA TRP A 206 11.38 1.65 -26.14
C TRP A 206 12.28 2.81 -26.66
N LYS A 207 13.52 2.51 -27.06
CA LYS A 207 14.44 3.49 -27.66
C LYS A 207 14.01 4.01 -29.05
N GLU A 208 13.05 3.34 -29.67
CA GLU A 208 12.42 3.80 -30.92
C GLU A 208 11.33 4.86 -30.68
N LEU A 209 10.98 5.12 -29.41
CA LEU A 209 10.05 6.18 -29.08
C LEU A 209 10.61 7.55 -29.48
N PRO A 210 9.81 8.44 -30.10
CA PRO A 210 10.21 9.84 -30.27
C PRO A 210 10.61 10.49 -28.94
N GLY A 211 11.64 11.35 -28.99
CA GLY A 211 12.11 12.12 -27.82
C GLY A 211 11.12 13.19 -27.36
N LYS A 212 9.96 12.78 -26.88
CA LYS A 212 8.86 13.63 -26.38
C LYS A 212 8.64 13.39 -24.89
N ARG A 213 7.78 14.20 -24.29
CA ARG A 213 7.32 14.03 -22.91
C ARG A 213 5.93 13.40 -22.92
N TYR A 214 5.80 12.26 -22.27
CA TYR A 214 4.59 11.42 -22.33
C TYR A 214 3.80 11.44 -21.01
N LEU A 215 2.48 11.25 -21.14
CA LEU A 215 1.64 10.73 -20.07
C LEU A 215 1.70 9.19 -20.15
N ALA A 216 2.24 8.53 -19.12
CA ALA A 216 2.35 7.08 -19.06
C ALA A 216 1.29 6.46 -18.14
N ILE A 217 0.67 5.34 -18.59
CA ILE A 217 -0.19 4.50 -17.75
C ILE A 217 0.41 3.12 -17.69
N GLN A 218 0.86 2.71 -16.50
CA GLN A 218 1.38 1.38 -16.23
C GLN A 218 0.22 0.46 -15.82
N CYS A 219 -0.04 -0.58 -16.64
CA CYS A 219 -1.15 -1.52 -16.49
C CYS A 219 -0.69 -2.98 -16.34
N THR A 220 0.60 -3.21 -16.03
CA THR A 220 1.11 -4.56 -15.75
C THR A 220 1.09 -4.85 -14.25
N SER A 221 1.35 -6.10 -13.88
CA SER A 221 1.57 -6.50 -12.49
C SER A 221 3.02 -6.39 -12.03
N VAL A 222 3.93 -5.86 -12.87
CA VAL A 222 5.35 -5.71 -12.53
C VAL A 222 5.50 -4.59 -11.50
N GLY A 223 6.11 -4.91 -10.36
CA GLY A 223 6.19 -4.02 -9.20
C GLY A 223 5.22 -4.37 -8.07
N MET A 224 4.32 -5.36 -8.29
CA MET A 224 3.51 -5.94 -7.22
C MET A 224 4.31 -6.98 -6.43
N HIS A 225 3.85 -7.28 -5.22
CA HIS A 225 4.39 -8.40 -4.43
C HIS A 225 4.26 -9.74 -5.20
N PRO A 226 5.26 -10.64 -5.20
CA PRO A 226 6.51 -10.58 -4.43
C PRO A 226 7.66 -9.79 -5.09
N ALA A 227 7.52 -9.36 -6.36
CA ALA A 227 8.57 -8.73 -7.16
C ALA A 227 8.50 -7.17 -7.07
N VAL A 228 8.44 -6.64 -5.87
CA VAL A 228 8.27 -5.18 -5.62
C VAL A 228 9.45 -4.33 -6.12
N ASP A 229 10.64 -4.93 -6.22
CA ASP A 229 11.85 -4.26 -6.69
C ASP A 229 12.03 -4.29 -8.23
N ALA A 230 11.00 -4.74 -8.97
CA ALA A 230 11.00 -4.79 -10.43
C ALA A 230 10.26 -3.60 -11.06
N ALA A 231 10.73 -3.16 -12.22
CA ALA A 231 10.03 -2.19 -13.06
C ALA A 231 9.80 -2.79 -14.47
N PRO A 232 8.79 -2.37 -15.21
CA PRO A 232 8.54 -2.87 -16.57
C PRO A 232 9.72 -2.67 -17.51
N ILE A 233 10.44 -1.57 -17.32
CA ILE A 233 11.69 -1.22 -18.03
C ILE A 233 12.70 -0.79 -16.98
N GLU A 234 13.87 -1.45 -16.94
CA GLU A 234 14.91 -1.17 -15.93
C GLU A 234 15.86 -0.04 -16.35
N ASP A 235 15.86 0.33 -17.64
CA ASP A 235 16.72 1.39 -18.17
C ASP A 235 16.23 2.77 -17.70
N ARG A 236 17.06 3.46 -16.96
CA ARG A 236 16.73 4.77 -16.36
C ARG A 236 16.50 5.88 -17.41
N GLU A 237 17.08 5.76 -18.59
CA GLU A 237 16.91 6.74 -19.67
C GLU A 237 15.44 6.78 -20.16
N PHE A 238 14.73 5.64 -20.11
CA PHE A 238 13.32 5.56 -20.46
C PHE A 238 12.46 6.55 -19.66
N TYR A 239 12.75 6.70 -18.37
CA TYR A 239 11.95 7.52 -17.46
C TYR A 239 12.09 9.01 -17.71
N GLN A 240 13.17 9.45 -18.40
CA GLN A 240 13.31 10.83 -18.85
C GLN A 240 12.26 11.25 -19.89
N LEU A 241 11.65 10.28 -20.58
CA LEU A 241 10.53 10.50 -21.51
C LEU A 241 9.18 10.71 -20.80
N ILE A 242 9.07 10.41 -19.50
CA ILE A 242 7.80 10.45 -18.78
C ILE A 242 7.69 11.74 -17.97
N GLU A 243 6.68 12.53 -18.27
CA GLU A 243 6.34 13.75 -17.50
C GLU A 243 5.35 13.45 -16.39
N GLU A 244 4.37 12.64 -16.70
CA GLU A 244 3.27 12.27 -15.81
C GLU A 244 3.02 10.78 -15.93
N ALA A 245 2.74 10.12 -14.79
CA ALA A 245 2.48 8.69 -14.78
C ALA A 245 1.36 8.31 -13.82
N LEU A 246 0.50 7.40 -14.26
CA LEU A 246 -0.40 6.64 -13.39
C LEU A 246 0.06 5.17 -13.40
N ASP A 247 0.35 4.63 -12.23
CA ASP A 247 0.51 3.19 -12.04
C ASP A 247 -0.79 2.62 -11.49
N VAL A 248 -1.41 1.64 -12.15
CA VAL A 248 -2.67 1.04 -11.65
C VAL A 248 -2.45 0.18 -10.40
N ILE A 249 -1.20 -0.11 -10.07
CA ILE A 249 -0.82 -0.78 -8.82
C ILE A 249 -1.01 0.20 -7.65
N TYR A 250 -1.57 -0.30 -6.55
CA TYR A 250 -1.72 0.46 -5.31
C TYR A 250 -1.07 -0.25 -4.11
N THR A 251 -0.53 -1.46 -4.31
CA THR A 251 0.23 -2.20 -3.30
C THR A 251 1.47 -2.80 -3.96
N PRO A 252 2.68 -2.31 -3.63
CA PRO A 252 3.02 -1.27 -2.66
C PRO A 252 2.48 0.11 -3.03
N ALA A 253 2.43 1.03 -2.06
CA ALA A 253 1.96 2.41 -2.28
C ALA A 253 2.85 3.20 -3.26
N GLU A 254 4.14 2.87 -3.31
CA GLU A 254 5.11 3.36 -4.29
C GLU A 254 5.80 2.19 -4.95
N THR A 255 5.60 2.02 -6.26
CA THR A 255 6.30 1.01 -7.06
C THR A 255 7.67 1.54 -7.52
N LYS A 256 8.57 0.63 -7.91
CA LYS A 256 9.84 1.03 -8.53
C LYS A 256 9.63 1.87 -9.79
N PHE A 257 8.60 1.58 -10.58
CA PHE A 257 8.22 2.40 -11.73
C PHE A 257 7.95 3.86 -11.33
N MET A 258 7.11 4.09 -10.32
CA MET A 258 6.80 5.43 -9.83
C MET A 258 8.04 6.15 -9.28
N HIS A 259 8.87 5.42 -8.54
CA HIS A 259 10.12 5.94 -8.00
C HIS A 259 11.05 6.42 -9.12
N LEU A 260 11.27 5.63 -10.17
CA LEU A 260 12.11 5.98 -11.32
C LEU A 260 11.56 7.18 -12.10
N VAL A 261 10.22 7.28 -12.25
CA VAL A 261 9.58 8.46 -12.86
C VAL A 261 9.91 9.73 -12.06
N ARG A 262 9.81 9.67 -10.74
CA ARG A 262 10.11 10.83 -9.86
C ARG A 262 11.59 11.18 -9.84
N GLU A 263 12.48 10.19 -9.82
CA GLU A 263 13.92 10.43 -9.94
C GLU A 263 14.28 11.15 -11.25
N ALA A 264 13.56 10.86 -12.34
CA ALA A 264 13.73 11.53 -13.63
C ALA A 264 13.05 12.92 -13.72
N GLY A 265 12.45 13.41 -12.61
CA GLY A 265 11.76 14.68 -12.53
C GLY A 265 10.32 14.69 -13.01
N GLY A 266 9.72 13.52 -13.26
CA GLY A 266 8.29 13.36 -13.57
C GLY A 266 7.41 13.31 -12.33
N ARG A 267 6.09 13.40 -12.53
CA ARG A 267 5.06 13.22 -11.50
C ARG A 267 4.44 11.83 -11.63
N ALA A 268 4.24 11.11 -10.52
CA ALA A 268 3.62 9.79 -10.55
C ALA A 268 2.58 9.64 -9.44
N VAL A 269 1.45 9.00 -9.77
CA VAL A 269 0.38 8.62 -8.82
C VAL A 269 0.09 7.12 -8.94
N ASN A 270 -0.38 6.50 -7.85
CA ASN A 270 -0.73 5.09 -7.82
C ASN A 270 -2.23 4.85 -8.10
N GLY A 271 -2.63 3.59 -8.22
CA GLY A 271 -3.98 3.15 -8.57
C GLY A 271 -5.00 3.19 -7.42
N LEU A 272 -4.64 3.65 -6.23
CA LEU A 272 -5.56 3.64 -5.08
C LEU A 272 -6.81 4.47 -5.33
N LYS A 273 -6.66 5.67 -5.88
CA LYS A 273 -7.80 6.52 -6.24
C LYS A 273 -8.67 5.91 -7.34
N MET A 274 -8.06 5.21 -8.30
CA MET A 274 -8.81 4.45 -9.30
C MET A 274 -9.70 3.40 -8.62
N LEU A 275 -9.20 2.67 -7.62
CA LEU A 275 -9.98 1.70 -6.86
C LEU A 275 -11.16 2.37 -6.13
N VAL A 276 -10.95 3.51 -5.48
CA VAL A 276 -11.98 4.28 -4.78
C VAL A 276 -13.03 4.79 -5.76
N TYR A 277 -12.64 5.44 -6.85
CA TYR A 277 -13.55 6.05 -7.81
C TYR A 277 -14.36 5.04 -8.63
N GLN A 278 -13.77 3.91 -9.05
CA GLN A 278 -14.53 2.87 -9.73
C GLN A 278 -15.58 2.25 -8.79
N GLY A 279 -15.24 2.11 -7.51
CA GLY A 279 -16.17 1.65 -6.47
C GLY A 279 -17.33 2.63 -6.26
N ALA A 280 -17.05 3.92 -6.18
CA ALA A 280 -18.07 4.97 -6.08
C ALA A 280 -18.98 5.01 -7.32
N ALA A 281 -18.40 4.89 -8.53
CA ALA A 281 -19.17 4.82 -9.76
C ALA A 281 -20.10 3.59 -9.79
N SER A 282 -19.67 2.43 -9.29
CA SER A 282 -20.53 1.25 -9.16
C SER A 282 -21.67 1.49 -8.18
N TYR A 283 -21.36 2.10 -7.02
CA TYR A 283 -22.37 2.45 -6.01
C TYR A 283 -23.43 3.41 -6.55
N GLU A 284 -23.00 4.44 -7.28
CA GLU A 284 -23.86 5.45 -7.91
C GLU A 284 -24.78 4.82 -8.97
N LEU A 285 -24.33 3.78 -9.70
CA LEU A 285 -25.18 3.01 -10.62
C LEU A 285 -26.27 2.22 -9.91
N TRP A 286 -25.99 1.64 -8.73
CA TRP A 286 -27.00 0.91 -7.93
C TRP A 286 -27.95 1.83 -7.19
N ASN A 287 -27.58 3.08 -6.96
CA ASN A 287 -28.37 4.06 -6.23
C ASN A 287 -28.52 5.35 -7.07
N PRO A 288 -29.37 5.33 -8.14
CA PRO A 288 -29.55 6.48 -9.02
C PRO A 288 -29.94 7.73 -8.25
N GLY A 289 -29.30 8.85 -8.58
CA GLY A 289 -29.49 10.13 -7.89
C GLY A 289 -28.58 10.35 -6.67
N THR A 290 -27.84 9.33 -6.23
CA THR A 290 -26.84 9.45 -5.16
C THR A 290 -25.48 9.76 -5.75
N LYS A 291 -24.72 10.66 -5.09
CA LYS A 291 -23.32 10.94 -5.35
C LYS A 291 -22.52 10.73 -4.07
N ILE A 292 -21.34 10.15 -4.19
CA ILE A 292 -20.44 10.00 -3.04
C ILE A 292 -19.66 11.29 -2.86
N GLU A 293 -19.81 11.88 -1.67
CA GLU A 293 -19.16 13.15 -1.31
C GLU A 293 -17.62 12.99 -1.23
N LYS A 294 -16.91 14.11 -1.44
CA LYS A 294 -15.44 14.13 -1.45
C LYS A 294 -14.84 13.68 -0.13
N GLU A 295 -15.46 14.02 0.98
CA GLU A 295 -15.06 13.64 2.33
C GLU A 295 -15.11 12.13 2.53
N THR A 296 -16.16 11.48 2.02
CA THR A 296 -16.31 10.02 2.05
C THR A 296 -15.27 9.33 1.16
N LEU A 297 -14.98 9.88 -0.03
CA LEU A 297 -13.93 9.37 -0.90
C LEU A 297 -12.55 9.46 -0.25
N ALA A 298 -12.24 10.59 0.40
CA ALA A 298 -11.00 10.77 1.15
C ALA A 298 -10.90 9.81 2.36
N LEU A 299 -12.00 9.60 3.08
CA LEU A 299 -12.05 8.62 4.17
C LEU A 299 -11.84 7.19 3.65
N ALA A 300 -12.45 6.83 2.52
CA ALA A 300 -12.27 5.54 1.86
C ALA A 300 -10.79 5.29 1.51
N GLU A 301 -10.13 6.28 0.91
CA GLU A 301 -8.70 6.23 0.60
C GLU A 301 -7.85 6.00 1.87
N ALA A 302 -8.08 6.79 2.91
CA ALA A 302 -7.36 6.67 4.18
C ALA A 302 -7.56 5.30 4.86
N LEU A 303 -8.78 4.76 4.84
CA LEU A 303 -9.09 3.44 5.39
C LEU A 303 -8.40 2.31 4.62
N ILE A 304 -8.37 2.39 3.28
CA ILE A 304 -7.64 1.40 2.47
C ILE A 304 -6.15 1.51 2.77
N GLN A 305 -5.58 2.71 2.78
CA GLN A 305 -4.17 2.91 3.11
C GLN A 305 -3.82 2.32 4.49
N LYS A 306 -4.68 2.55 5.49
CA LYS A 306 -4.51 1.95 6.83
C LYS A 306 -4.54 0.42 6.77
N ARG A 307 -5.46 -0.18 6.01
CA ARG A 307 -5.61 -1.64 5.90
C ARG A 307 -4.51 -2.30 5.07
N LEU A 308 -3.95 -1.58 4.09
CA LEU A 308 -2.86 -2.06 3.24
C LEU A 308 -1.48 -1.85 3.89
N ARG A 309 -1.38 -1.07 4.95
CA ARG A 309 -0.17 -1.07 5.76
C ARG A 309 0.02 -2.50 6.23
N PRO A 310 1.20 -3.12 6.01
CA PRO A 310 1.48 -4.40 6.61
C PRO A 310 1.15 -4.28 8.10
N GLU A 311 0.47 -5.27 8.67
CA GLU A 311 0.38 -5.38 10.13
C GLU A 311 1.79 -5.19 10.62
N GLN A 312 2.02 -4.10 11.37
CA GLN A 312 3.35 -3.76 11.83
C GLN A 312 3.75 -4.84 12.84
N LYS A 313 4.43 -5.86 12.33
CA LYS A 313 4.79 -7.05 13.08
C LYS A 313 5.96 -6.83 14.02
N HIS A 314 6.56 -5.61 14.01
CA HIS A 314 7.73 -5.29 14.82
C HIS A 314 7.64 -3.94 15.48
N LEU A 315 8.19 -3.86 16.70
CA LEU A 315 8.54 -2.62 17.38
C LEU A 315 10.04 -2.39 17.27
N VAL A 316 10.45 -1.27 16.70
CA VAL A 316 11.87 -0.90 16.64
C VAL A 316 12.13 0.26 17.58
N LEU A 317 12.99 0.03 18.57
CA LEU A 317 13.44 1.05 19.50
C LEU A 317 14.65 1.78 18.91
N ILE A 318 14.50 3.06 18.61
CA ILE A 318 15.58 3.94 18.14
C ILE A 318 15.94 4.96 19.21
N GLY A 319 17.11 5.55 19.09
CA GLY A 319 17.59 6.60 19.99
C GLY A 319 19.09 6.55 20.21
N PHE A 320 19.59 7.54 20.90
CA PHE A 320 21.01 7.69 21.14
C PHE A 320 21.62 6.53 21.93
N MET A 321 22.92 6.32 21.85
CA MET A 321 23.63 5.36 22.72
C MET A 321 23.38 5.75 24.18
N GLY A 322 23.14 4.74 25.05
CA GLY A 322 22.79 5.00 26.45
C GLY A 322 21.33 5.42 26.70
N ALA A 323 20.46 5.55 25.67
CA ALA A 323 19.03 5.87 25.86
C ALA A 323 18.23 4.74 26.54
N GLY A 324 18.80 3.54 26.69
CA GLY A 324 18.15 2.43 27.38
C GLY A 324 17.40 1.47 26.45
N LYS A 325 17.64 1.50 25.15
CA LYS A 325 16.95 0.69 24.14
C LYS A 325 16.91 -0.81 24.48
N THR A 326 18.04 -1.40 24.80
CA THR A 326 18.14 -2.83 25.14
C THR A 326 17.43 -3.18 26.44
N SER A 327 17.51 -2.30 27.46
CA SER A 327 16.83 -2.49 28.76
C SER A 327 15.30 -2.36 28.62
N VAL A 328 14.82 -1.32 27.94
CA VAL A 328 13.40 -1.13 27.64
C VAL A 328 12.90 -2.25 26.72
N GLY A 329 13.72 -2.67 25.75
CA GLY A 329 13.41 -3.76 24.83
C GLY A 329 13.18 -5.10 25.54
N LYS A 330 13.96 -5.42 26.58
CA LYS A 330 13.77 -6.63 27.39
C LYS A 330 12.44 -6.62 28.14
N GLU A 331 12.15 -5.55 28.85
CA GLU A 331 10.87 -5.38 29.58
C GLU A 331 9.66 -5.41 28.61
N LEU A 332 9.81 -4.77 27.44
CA LEU A 332 8.76 -4.72 26.44
C LEU A 332 8.51 -6.09 25.79
N ALA A 333 9.57 -6.83 25.47
CA ALA A 333 9.47 -8.17 24.91
C ALA A 333 8.80 -9.15 25.88
N GLU A 334 9.13 -9.04 27.18
CA GLU A 334 8.49 -9.82 28.24
C GLU A 334 6.99 -9.48 28.38
N LEU A 335 6.64 -8.19 28.40
CA LEU A 335 5.23 -7.71 28.49
C LEU A 335 4.37 -8.14 27.28
N LEU A 336 4.99 -8.25 26.12
CA LEU A 336 4.30 -8.61 24.86
C LEU A 336 4.39 -10.11 24.54
N GLY A 337 5.17 -10.88 25.30
CA GLY A 337 5.38 -12.32 25.08
C GLY A 337 6.08 -12.63 23.75
N CYS A 338 7.05 -11.79 23.35
CA CYS A 338 7.72 -11.88 22.05
C CYS A 338 9.25 -11.88 22.17
N ALA A 339 9.95 -12.10 21.06
CA ALA A 339 11.41 -12.06 21.01
C ALA A 339 11.95 -10.62 21.05
N LEU A 340 13.16 -10.45 21.62
CA LEU A 340 14.00 -9.26 21.47
C LEU A 340 15.17 -9.57 20.55
N CYS A 341 15.41 -8.73 19.56
CA CYS A 341 16.61 -8.75 18.71
C CYS A 341 17.36 -7.43 18.86
N ASP A 342 18.70 -7.48 18.98
CA ASP A 342 19.55 -6.29 18.97
C ASP A 342 20.38 -6.26 17.68
N THR A 343 20.27 -5.17 16.91
CA THR A 343 20.91 -5.10 15.58
C THR A 343 22.44 -5.12 15.67
N ASP A 344 23.02 -4.54 16.71
CA ASP A 344 24.47 -4.53 16.89
C ASP A 344 24.97 -5.96 17.18
N GLN A 345 24.31 -6.68 18.12
CA GLN A 345 24.65 -8.07 18.44
C GLN A 345 24.45 -9.01 17.25
N GLU A 346 23.40 -8.82 16.49
CA GLU A 346 23.12 -9.64 15.32
C GLU A 346 24.12 -9.38 14.19
N THR A 347 24.59 -8.13 14.04
CA THR A 347 25.67 -7.77 13.09
C THR A 347 27.00 -8.41 13.53
N GLU A 348 27.33 -8.36 14.82
CA GLU A 348 28.52 -9.05 15.38
C GLU A 348 28.49 -10.54 15.13
N ARG A 349 27.33 -11.18 15.39
CA ARG A 349 27.14 -12.63 15.16
C ARG A 349 27.38 -13.02 13.71
N GLN A 350 26.94 -12.19 12.74
CA GLN A 350 27.14 -12.44 11.32
C GLN A 350 28.58 -12.19 10.87
N ALA A 351 29.19 -11.12 11.39
CA ALA A 351 30.55 -10.76 11.05
C ALA A 351 31.60 -11.66 11.74
N GLY A 352 31.20 -12.40 12.79
CA GLY A 352 32.10 -13.19 13.61
C GLY A 352 33.12 -12.38 14.43
N MET A 353 32.87 -11.05 14.58
CA MET A 353 33.76 -10.11 15.29
C MET A 353 32.96 -8.94 15.88
N ALA A 354 33.53 -8.29 16.89
CA ALA A 354 32.91 -7.15 17.56
C ALA A 354 32.76 -5.92 16.65
N VAL A 355 31.74 -5.08 16.89
CA VAL A 355 31.49 -3.83 16.14
C VAL A 355 32.74 -2.96 16.10
N SER A 356 33.47 -2.82 17.23
CA SER A 356 34.71 -2.05 17.31
C SER A 356 35.80 -2.57 16.37
N GLU A 357 35.86 -3.88 16.17
CA GLU A 357 36.80 -4.53 15.29
C GLU A 357 36.41 -4.36 13.82
N ILE A 358 35.13 -4.44 13.51
CA ILE A 358 34.61 -4.13 12.15
C ILE A 358 34.99 -2.70 11.76
N PHE A 359 34.76 -1.73 12.65
CA PHE A 359 35.15 -0.33 12.41
C PHE A 359 36.65 -0.18 12.15
N ARG A 360 37.49 -0.86 12.94
CA ARG A 360 38.95 -0.80 12.82
C ARG A 360 39.48 -1.43 11.54
N LEU A 361 38.93 -2.59 11.14
CA LEU A 361 39.42 -3.38 10.02
C LEU A 361 38.77 -3.04 8.67
N GLN A 362 37.50 -2.69 8.68
CA GLN A 362 36.70 -2.54 7.46
C GLN A 362 36.13 -1.14 7.27
N GLY A 363 36.23 -0.29 8.29
CA GLY A 363 35.73 1.09 8.26
C GLY A 363 34.23 1.22 8.55
N GLU A 364 33.80 2.48 8.76
CA GLU A 364 32.41 2.79 9.13
C GLU A 364 31.42 2.41 8.02
N GLU A 365 31.73 2.67 6.75
CA GLU A 365 30.82 2.41 5.64
C GLU A 365 30.48 0.91 5.48
N SER A 366 31.48 0.03 5.68
CA SER A 366 31.27 -1.42 5.67
C SER A 366 30.33 -1.85 6.80
N PHE A 367 30.55 -1.32 8.03
CA PHE A 367 29.65 -1.57 9.15
C PHE A 367 28.21 -1.12 8.85
N ARG A 368 28.03 0.09 8.30
CA ARG A 368 26.70 0.62 7.96
C ARG A 368 25.97 -0.22 6.93
N LYS A 369 26.68 -0.79 5.98
CA LYS A 369 26.10 -1.74 5.02
C LYS A 369 25.65 -3.03 5.71
N MET A 370 26.49 -3.59 6.58
CA MET A 370 26.15 -4.79 7.36
C MET A 370 24.93 -4.53 8.28
N GLU A 371 24.86 -3.36 8.92
CA GLU A 371 23.74 -2.94 9.76
C GLU A 371 22.44 -2.88 8.96
N THR A 372 22.47 -2.33 7.73
CA THR A 372 21.33 -2.29 6.81
C THR A 372 20.88 -3.71 6.38
N ASP A 373 21.82 -4.58 6.01
CA ASP A 373 21.53 -5.96 5.61
C ASP A 373 20.96 -6.77 6.78
N THR A 374 21.46 -6.53 7.99
CA THR A 374 20.93 -7.11 9.24
C THR A 374 19.49 -6.67 9.48
N LEU A 375 19.19 -5.37 9.37
CA LEU A 375 17.82 -4.85 9.50
C LEU A 375 16.88 -5.52 8.48
N ARG A 376 17.23 -5.54 7.20
CA ARG A 376 16.43 -6.18 6.15
C ARG A 376 16.13 -7.64 6.45
N ARG A 377 17.10 -8.36 6.97
CA ARG A 377 16.94 -9.76 7.33
C ARG A 377 16.03 -9.94 8.53
N LEU A 378 16.21 -9.14 9.59
CA LEU A 378 15.34 -9.18 10.78
C LEU A 378 13.90 -8.89 10.41
N LEU A 379 13.65 -7.91 9.54
CA LEU A 379 12.31 -7.59 9.04
C LEU A 379 11.69 -8.70 8.18
N LYS A 380 12.49 -9.53 7.51
CA LYS A 380 12.03 -10.66 6.69
C LYS A 380 11.85 -11.96 7.48
N GLN A 381 12.60 -12.20 8.55
CA GLN A 381 12.61 -13.47 9.29
C GLN A 381 11.30 -13.77 10.04
N THR A 382 10.48 -12.79 10.29
CA THR A 382 9.24 -12.91 11.04
C THR A 382 8.06 -13.48 10.27
N ASP A 383 8.16 -13.68 8.98
CA ASP A 383 7.13 -14.38 8.20
C ASP A 383 7.04 -15.90 8.48
N ARG A 384 7.96 -16.48 9.26
CA ARG A 384 8.01 -17.94 9.46
C ARG A 384 7.66 -18.46 10.85
N ASP A 385 7.78 -17.63 11.91
CA ASP A 385 7.57 -18.09 13.29
C ASP A 385 6.68 -17.14 14.10
N SER A 386 5.47 -16.89 13.65
CA SER A 386 4.33 -16.39 14.45
C SER A 386 4.67 -15.38 15.55
N GLY A 387 5.36 -14.29 15.32
CA GLY A 387 5.61 -13.41 16.46
C GLY A 387 5.94 -11.98 16.08
N PHE A 388 5.27 -11.10 16.75
CA PHE A 388 5.65 -9.74 17.00
C PHE A 388 7.07 -9.72 17.62
N THR A 389 8.00 -8.94 17.09
CA THR A 389 9.37 -8.87 17.59
C THR A 389 9.73 -7.46 18.00
N VAL A 390 10.39 -7.29 19.15
CA VAL A 390 11.01 -6.04 19.55
C VAL A 390 12.43 -6.01 19.01
N ILE A 391 12.81 -4.96 18.30
CA ILE A 391 14.15 -4.75 17.74
C ILE A 391 14.79 -3.55 18.44
N SER A 392 15.90 -3.74 19.11
CA SER A 392 16.76 -2.68 19.61
C SER A 392 17.74 -2.26 18.53
N ALA A 393 17.58 -1.07 17.95
CA ALA A 393 18.40 -0.59 16.85
C ALA A 393 19.71 0.05 17.33
N GLY A 394 20.81 -0.20 16.60
CA GLY A 394 22.05 0.55 16.78
C GLY A 394 21.84 2.06 16.65
N GLY A 395 22.57 2.85 17.43
CA GLY A 395 22.33 4.31 17.52
C GLY A 395 22.59 5.09 16.22
N GLY A 396 23.20 4.48 15.23
CA GLY A 396 23.42 5.08 13.91
C GLY A 396 22.53 4.57 12.79
N LEU A 397 21.73 3.53 13.05
CA LEU A 397 20.96 2.82 12.03
C LEU A 397 20.04 3.74 11.23
N VAL A 398 19.33 4.66 11.89
CA VAL A 398 18.38 5.58 11.25
C VAL A 398 19.04 6.73 10.47
N LEU A 399 20.38 6.86 10.51
CA LEU A 399 21.06 7.94 9.79
C LEU A 399 21.08 7.70 8.27
N ARG A 400 20.89 6.47 7.82
CA ARG A 400 20.75 6.15 6.40
C ARG A 400 19.31 6.28 5.95
N GLU A 401 19.05 7.00 4.86
CA GLU A 401 17.72 7.16 4.28
C GLU A 401 17.06 5.83 3.92
N GLU A 402 17.86 4.87 3.45
CA GLU A 402 17.42 3.53 3.13
C GLU A 402 16.81 2.82 4.35
N ASN A 403 17.46 2.91 5.51
CA ASN A 403 16.95 2.34 6.75
C ASN A 403 15.69 3.08 7.23
N GLN A 404 15.61 4.40 7.04
CA GLN A 404 14.39 5.17 7.35
C GLN A 404 13.20 4.69 6.52
N ARG A 405 13.41 4.35 5.22
CA ARG A 405 12.35 3.79 4.36
C ARG A 405 11.92 2.41 4.86
N LEU A 406 12.86 1.52 5.15
CA LEU A 406 12.57 0.18 5.69
C LEU A 406 11.77 0.24 7.00
N LEU A 407 12.08 1.19 7.88
CA LEU A 407 11.38 1.39 9.14
C LEU A 407 9.95 1.91 8.93
N LYS A 408 9.74 2.85 8.00
CA LYS A 408 8.41 3.41 7.73
C LYS A 408 7.41 2.40 7.18
N GLU A 409 7.89 1.40 6.45
CA GLU A 409 7.03 0.46 5.74
C GLU A 409 6.67 -0.79 6.56
N ASN A 410 7.48 -1.14 7.58
CA ASN A 410 7.42 -2.48 8.17
C ASN A 410 7.24 -2.52 9.68
N VAL A 411 7.35 -1.41 10.41
CA VAL A 411 7.43 -1.41 11.88
C VAL A 411 6.74 -0.23 12.54
N VAL A 412 6.45 -0.35 13.84
CA VAL A 412 6.24 0.80 14.74
C VAL A 412 7.59 1.26 15.26
N CYS A 413 8.02 2.44 14.85
CA CYS A 413 9.30 3.01 15.24
C CYS A 413 9.14 3.90 16.48
N VAL A 414 9.79 3.53 17.58
CA VAL A 414 9.70 4.23 18.88
C VAL A 414 11.01 4.92 19.19
N TYR A 415 11.00 6.24 19.26
CA TYR A 415 12.15 7.03 19.68
C TYR A 415 12.23 7.15 21.21
N LEU A 416 13.25 6.58 21.81
CA LEU A 416 13.59 6.77 23.22
C LEU A 416 14.42 8.04 23.39
N LYS A 417 13.73 9.14 23.73
CA LYS A 417 14.34 10.46 23.90
C LYS A 417 14.87 10.61 25.33
N SER A 418 16.17 10.91 25.48
CA SER A 418 16.82 11.18 26.75
C SER A 418 17.52 12.53 26.71
N SER A 419 17.64 13.20 27.84
CA SER A 419 18.48 14.41 27.94
C SER A 419 19.98 14.09 27.88
N PRO A 420 20.84 15.04 27.47
CA PRO A 420 22.30 14.87 27.50
C PRO A 420 22.82 14.50 28.90
N GLY A 421 22.25 15.10 29.95
CA GLY A 421 22.61 14.81 31.35
C GLY A 421 22.36 13.35 31.73
N GLN A 422 21.20 12.79 31.33
CA GLN A 422 20.85 11.40 31.59
C GLN A 422 21.74 10.43 30.79
N ILE A 423 22.05 10.77 29.54
CA ILE A 423 22.98 9.98 28.73
C ILE A 423 24.35 9.94 29.36
N LEU A 424 24.90 11.09 29.77
CA LEU A 424 26.22 11.19 30.41
C LEU A 424 26.26 10.38 31.71
N HIS A 425 25.21 10.44 32.53
CA HIS A 425 25.12 9.65 33.77
C HIS A 425 25.15 8.14 33.46
N ARG A 426 24.39 7.67 32.45
CA ARG A 426 24.35 6.25 32.07
C ARG A 426 25.61 5.73 31.39
N LEU A 427 26.39 6.63 30.79
CA LEU A 427 27.67 6.30 30.12
C LEU A 427 28.88 6.41 31.04
N GLN A 428 28.71 6.82 32.30
CA GLN A 428 29.81 6.87 33.25
C GLN A 428 30.47 5.50 33.42
N GLY A 429 31.76 5.41 33.09
CA GLY A 429 32.52 4.15 33.17
C GLY A 429 32.49 3.25 31.96
N ASP A 430 31.71 3.57 30.93
CA ASP A 430 31.68 2.81 29.66
C ASP A 430 32.79 3.27 28.71
N THR A 431 33.86 2.49 28.59
CA THR A 431 35.01 2.75 27.69
C THR A 431 34.87 2.05 26.34
N SER A 432 33.80 1.30 26.10
CA SER A 432 33.62 0.46 24.91
C SER A 432 33.19 1.22 23.65
N ARG A 433 32.89 2.52 23.75
CA ARG A 433 32.27 3.32 22.66
C ARG A 433 33.32 4.08 21.81
N PRO A 434 33.63 3.66 20.57
CA PRO A 434 34.67 4.31 19.74
C PRO A 434 34.41 5.79 19.48
N LEU A 435 33.12 6.19 19.28
CA LEU A 435 32.73 7.58 18.97
C LEU A 435 32.88 8.56 20.13
N LEU A 436 33.06 8.07 21.36
CA LEU A 436 33.23 8.91 22.55
C LEU A 436 34.68 8.95 23.06
N GLN A 437 35.61 8.21 22.44
CA GLN A 437 37.00 8.18 22.86
C GLN A 437 37.73 9.49 22.56
N GLY A 438 38.55 9.97 23.52
CA GLY A 438 39.36 11.18 23.43
C GLY A 438 38.57 12.50 23.52
N GLY A 439 39.13 13.51 24.15
CA GLY A 439 38.54 14.86 24.31
C GLY A 439 37.38 14.94 25.32
N ASN A 440 36.63 16.06 25.27
CA ASN A 440 35.52 16.34 26.17
C ASN A 440 34.28 15.48 25.79
N VAL A 441 34.01 14.41 26.54
CA VAL A 441 32.89 13.51 26.31
C VAL A 441 31.54 14.23 26.30
N ARG A 442 31.37 15.26 27.17
CA ARG A 442 30.13 16.03 27.26
C ARG A 442 29.85 16.80 25.97
N GLU A 443 30.82 17.52 25.44
CA GLU A 443 30.66 18.27 24.19
C GLU A 443 30.37 17.34 23.01
N LYS A 444 31.02 16.18 22.97
CA LYS A 444 30.74 15.15 21.93
C LYS A 444 29.32 14.61 22.01
N VAL A 445 28.83 14.29 23.20
CA VAL A 445 27.46 13.80 23.40
C VAL A 445 26.45 14.86 23.01
N GLU A 446 26.61 16.11 23.50
CA GLU A 446 25.71 17.22 23.18
C GLU A 446 25.70 17.52 21.66
N GLY A 447 26.87 17.58 21.01
CA GLY A 447 26.97 17.79 19.56
C GLY A 447 26.33 16.67 18.73
N LEU A 448 26.61 15.40 19.06
CA LEU A 448 26.01 14.26 18.36
C LEU A 448 24.49 14.17 18.57
N MET A 449 24.01 14.48 19.77
CA MET A 449 22.58 14.50 20.06
C MET A 449 21.85 15.62 19.32
N ALA A 450 22.45 16.82 19.25
CA ALA A 450 21.90 17.92 18.47
C ALA A 450 21.80 17.61 16.97
N ALA A 451 22.83 16.94 16.42
CA ALA A 451 22.84 16.55 15.00
C ALA A 451 21.86 15.41 14.67
N ARG A 452 21.70 14.42 15.57
CA ARG A 452 20.92 13.20 15.31
C ARG A 452 19.47 13.29 15.79
N GLY A 453 19.16 14.17 16.76
CA GLY A 453 17.83 14.34 17.35
C GLY A 453 16.73 14.54 16.30
N PRO A 454 16.87 15.48 15.37
CA PRO A 454 15.89 15.69 14.29
C PRO A 454 15.66 14.46 13.41
N VAL A 455 16.70 13.64 13.19
CA VAL A 455 16.60 12.42 12.39
C VAL A 455 15.79 11.34 13.14
N TYR A 456 16.02 11.17 14.44
CA TYR A 456 15.24 10.26 15.27
C TYR A 456 13.76 10.69 15.33
N GLU A 457 13.48 11.99 15.54
CA GLU A 457 12.12 12.52 15.58
C GLU A 457 11.38 12.31 14.25
N LYS A 458 12.06 12.51 13.12
CA LYS A 458 11.48 12.29 11.78
C LYS A 458 11.20 10.82 11.48
N ALA A 459 12.02 9.91 12.01
CA ALA A 459 11.91 8.47 11.75
C ALA A 459 10.91 7.77 12.67
N ALA A 460 10.52 8.39 13.79
CA ALA A 460 9.68 7.79 14.81
C ALA A 460 8.18 7.99 14.54
N ASP A 461 7.40 6.96 14.84
CA ASP A 461 5.93 7.04 14.94
C ASP A 461 5.49 7.55 16.31
N ILE A 462 6.28 7.26 17.33
CA ILE A 462 6.08 7.74 18.72
C ILE A 462 7.41 8.13 19.37
N THR A 463 7.42 9.22 20.12
CA THR A 463 8.55 9.65 20.94
C THR A 463 8.21 9.49 22.41
N VAL A 464 9.04 8.74 23.15
CA VAL A 464 8.89 8.50 24.59
C VAL A 464 10.07 9.08 25.36
N ASN A 465 9.80 9.96 26.33
CA ASN A 465 10.84 10.50 27.21
C ASN A 465 11.27 9.44 28.24
N THR A 466 12.57 9.26 28.40
CA THR A 466 13.15 8.25 29.32
C THR A 466 13.75 8.84 30.59
N ASP A 467 13.78 10.17 30.74
CA ASP A 467 14.40 10.81 31.88
C ASP A 467 13.61 10.56 33.18
N GLY A 468 14.33 10.13 34.20
CA GLY A 468 13.74 9.87 35.54
C GLY A 468 12.81 8.66 35.61
N ARG A 469 12.73 7.83 34.52
CA ARG A 469 11.81 6.70 34.44
C ARG A 469 12.56 5.36 34.37
N THR A 470 11.90 4.34 34.91
CA THR A 470 12.39 2.96 34.85
C THR A 470 12.10 2.34 33.47
N PRO A 471 12.89 1.35 33.03
CA PRO A 471 12.61 0.61 31.79
C PRO A 471 11.19 0.02 31.74
N GLY A 472 10.68 -0.51 32.87
CA GLY A 472 9.35 -1.10 32.95
C GLY A 472 8.20 -0.08 32.80
N GLU A 473 8.36 1.15 33.27
CA GLU A 473 7.36 2.23 33.06
C GLU A 473 7.30 2.64 31.60
N ILE A 474 8.47 2.76 30.96
CA ILE A 474 8.57 3.09 29.54
C ILE A 474 7.98 1.96 28.68
N ALA A 475 8.31 0.71 29.01
CA ALA A 475 7.79 -0.45 28.29
C ALA A 475 6.26 -0.56 28.36
N ARG A 476 5.65 -0.28 29.53
CA ARG A 476 4.18 -0.26 29.67
C ARG A 476 3.51 0.80 28.82
N GLU A 477 4.08 2.00 28.72
CA GLU A 477 3.56 3.07 27.86
C GLU A 477 3.62 2.66 26.37
N ILE A 478 4.75 2.11 25.93
CA ILE A 478 4.92 1.62 24.54
C ILE A 478 3.95 0.47 24.24
N ALA A 479 3.79 -0.49 25.18
CA ALA A 479 2.87 -1.61 25.01
C ALA A 479 1.40 -1.16 24.91
N ALA A 480 1.00 -0.14 25.68
CA ALA A 480 -0.34 0.44 25.58
C ALA A 480 -0.59 1.09 24.22
N PHE A 481 0.39 1.81 23.68
CA PHE A 481 0.32 2.38 22.32
C PHE A 481 0.22 1.29 21.26
N ALA A 482 1.06 0.26 21.32
CA ALA A 482 1.09 -0.83 20.33
C ALA A 482 -0.22 -1.65 20.28
N LYS A 483 -0.98 -1.71 21.38
CA LYS A 483 -2.29 -2.39 21.45
C LYS A 483 -3.44 -1.53 20.92
N SER A 484 -3.25 -0.21 20.81
CA SER A 484 -4.26 0.75 20.35
C SER A 484 -4.08 1.15 18.87
N SER A 485 -2.95 0.80 18.27
CA SER A 485 -2.60 1.06 16.86
C SER A 485 -2.88 -0.14 15.99
#